data_000be6ed4a03ea55470ebda4ff1c400a
#
_entry.id   000be6ed4a03ea55470ebda4ff1c400a
#
_cell.length_a   1.000
_cell.length_b   1.000
_cell.length_c   1.000
_cell.angle_alpha   90.00
_cell.angle_beta   90.00
_cell.angle_gamma   90.00
#
_symmetry.space_group_name_H-M   'P 1'
#
loop_
_entity.id
_entity.type
_entity.pdbx_description
1 polymer ?
#
loop_
_entity_poly.entity_id
_entity_poly.type
_entity_poly.pdbx_seq_one_letter_code
_entity_poly.pdbx_strand_id
1 'polypeptide(L)'
;SASTAREYVLPGGGRIVAARLVGRNWLVWTNHGLWVGTYYGQIGKVWSFDKVGDKCGLIGPNAAVVLGSTAYWVSTDRQFHAYTLGGAVTPIACPIREDFADNLAASQGDKIVASTIAEYGEVRFDYPDSRDGYENSRYIALAVEGTDAGSWYKGEMARTAMVDAGPSSYPCGVTYAGQPFWHEK
;
A
#
# COMPACT_ATOMS: atom_id res chain seq x y z
N SER A 1 3.71 -29.51 26.15
CA SER A 1 3.64 -28.06 26.01
C SER A 1 2.39 -27.68 25.22
N ALA A 2 1.49 -26.88 25.82
CA ALA A 2 0.32 -26.42 25.10
C ALA A 2 0.78 -25.48 23.96
N SER A 3 0.34 -25.75 22.74
CA SER A 3 0.59 -24.86 21.59
C SER A 3 -0.08 -23.53 21.84
N THR A 4 0.66 -22.43 21.66
CA THR A 4 0.13 -21.06 21.71
C THR A 4 -0.47 -20.60 20.38
N ALA A 5 -0.45 -21.48 19.35
CA ALA A 5 -1.08 -21.21 18.07
C ALA A 5 -2.61 -21.12 18.25
N ARG A 6 -3.18 -20.05 17.72
CA ARG A 6 -4.62 -19.80 17.75
C ARG A 6 -5.09 -19.31 16.39
N GLU A 7 -6.33 -19.64 16.07
CA GLU A 7 -7.05 -19.06 14.96
C GLU A 7 -7.74 -17.77 15.43
N TYR A 8 -7.61 -16.71 14.64
CA TYR A 8 -8.29 -15.44 14.86
C TYR A 8 -9.22 -15.17 13.69
N VAL A 9 -10.49 -15.07 13.96
CA VAL A 9 -11.51 -14.72 12.98
C VAL A 9 -11.71 -13.20 13.03
N LEU A 10 -11.58 -12.51 11.90
CA LEU A 10 -11.86 -11.09 11.77
C LEU A 10 -13.37 -10.90 11.51
N PRO A 11 -14.17 -10.39 12.46
CA PRO A 11 -15.63 -10.32 12.33
C PRO A 11 -16.04 -9.42 11.16
N GLY A 12 -16.81 -9.96 10.19
CA GLY A 12 -17.25 -9.22 9.00
C GLY A 12 -16.09 -8.83 8.07
N GLY A 13 -14.93 -9.48 8.20
CA GLY A 13 -13.69 -9.06 7.58
C GLY A 13 -13.54 -9.33 6.09
N GLY A 14 -14.29 -10.24 5.52
CA GLY A 14 -14.07 -10.67 4.13
C GLY A 14 -12.74 -11.41 3.93
N ARG A 15 -12.19 -11.35 2.72
CA ARG A 15 -10.92 -11.99 2.37
C ARG A 15 -9.74 -11.11 2.78
N ILE A 16 -8.76 -11.66 3.47
CA ILE A 16 -7.47 -10.99 3.73
C ILE A 16 -6.75 -10.83 2.38
N VAL A 17 -6.31 -9.61 2.09
CA VAL A 17 -5.59 -9.24 0.86
C VAL A 17 -4.10 -9.13 1.11
N ALA A 18 -3.70 -8.43 2.17
CA ALA A 18 -2.29 -8.27 2.54
C ALA A 18 -2.13 -7.96 4.03
N ALA A 19 -0.91 -8.12 4.52
CA ALA A 19 -0.50 -7.63 5.83
C ALA A 19 0.87 -6.95 5.74
N ARG A 20 1.09 -5.94 6.58
CA ARG A 20 2.37 -5.22 6.72
C ARG A 20 2.67 -4.99 8.19
N LEU A 21 3.94 -5.05 8.54
CA LEU A 21 4.40 -4.75 9.89
C LEU A 21 4.69 -3.26 10.00
N VAL A 22 4.15 -2.60 11.03
CA VAL A 22 4.42 -1.21 11.37
C VAL A 22 4.76 -1.14 12.85
N GLY A 23 6.03 -0.88 13.15
CA GLY A 23 6.53 -1.01 14.51
C GLY A 23 6.38 -2.43 15.05
N ARG A 24 5.54 -2.62 16.08
CA ARG A 24 5.23 -3.94 16.68
C ARG A 24 3.84 -4.46 16.30
N ASN A 25 3.13 -3.74 15.45
CA ASN A 25 1.76 -4.05 15.08
C ASN A 25 1.68 -4.56 13.64
N TRP A 26 0.74 -5.46 13.39
CA TRP A 26 0.38 -5.86 12.05
C TRP A 26 -0.77 -5.01 11.55
N LEU A 27 -0.64 -4.42 10.38
CA LEU A 27 -1.75 -3.90 9.61
C LEU A 27 -2.23 -5.01 8.67
N VAL A 28 -3.48 -5.40 8.81
CA VAL A 28 -4.10 -6.47 8.03
C VAL A 28 -5.23 -5.89 7.22
N TRP A 29 -5.04 -5.84 5.90
CA TRP A 29 -6.10 -5.41 4.98
C TRP A 29 -6.93 -6.58 4.53
N THR A 30 -8.22 -6.36 4.56
CA THR A 30 -9.18 -7.20 3.84
C THR A 30 -9.69 -6.45 2.61
N ASN A 31 -10.51 -7.10 1.79
CA ASN A 31 -11.19 -6.43 0.69
C ASN A 31 -12.28 -5.44 1.14
N HIS A 32 -12.52 -5.29 2.46
CA HIS A 32 -13.53 -4.38 3.02
C HIS A 32 -12.94 -3.31 3.95
N GLY A 33 -11.82 -3.58 4.61
CA GLY A 33 -11.31 -2.66 5.62
C GLY A 33 -9.93 -2.99 6.13
N LEU A 34 -9.50 -2.23 7.14
CA LEU A 34 -8.21 -2.34 7.80
C LEU A 34 -8.37 -2.77 9.27
N TRP A 35 -7.50 -3.69 9.68
CA TRP A 35 -7.38 -4.21 11.03
C TRP A 35 -5.97 -3.98 11.57
N VAL A 36 -5.87 -3.69 12.86
CA VAL A 36 -4.60 -3.61 13.57
C VAL A 36 -4.46 -4.82 14.48
N GLY A 37 -3.42 -5.59 14.25
CA GLY A 37 -3.02 -6.70 15.11
C GLY A 37 -1.98 -6.23 16.13
N THR A 38 -2.30 -6.34 17.41
CA THR A 38 -1.41 -5.98 18.51
C THR A 38 -0.97 -7.22 19.28
N TYR A 39 0.34 -7.35 19.47
CA TYR A 39 0.91 -8.45 20.24
C TYR A 39 0.97 -8.11 21.73
N TYR A 40 0.38 -8.94 22.57
CA TYR A 40 0.38 -8.80 24.02
C TYR A 40 1.32 -9.77 24.73
N GLY A 41 1.54 -10.94 24.14
CA GLY A 41 2.43 -11.98 24.70
C GLY A 41 1.96 -12.59 26.03
N GLN A 42 0.70 -12.40 26.39
CA GLN A 42 0.15 -12.89 27.65
C GLN A 42 -0.52 -14.26 27.46
N ILE A 43 -0.46 -15.10 28.52
CA ILE A 43 -1.20 -16.36 28.54
C ILE A 43 -2.70 -16.04 28.39
N GLY A 44 -3.32 -16.60 27.36
CA GLY A 44 -4.74 -16.37 27.06
C GLY A 44 -5.01 -15.22 26.08
N LYS A 45 -4.13 -14.22 25.97
CA LYS A 45 -4.24 -13.11 25.00
C LYS A 45 -2.90 -12.87 24.31
N VAL A 46 -2.62 -13.63 23.25
CA VAL A 46 -1.36 -13.48 22.49
C VAL A 46 -1.46 -12.30 21.54
N TRP A 47 -2.55 -12.21 20.79
CA TRP A 47 -2.86 -11.16 19.83
C TRP A 47 -4.26 -10.59 20.06
N SER A 48 -4.48 -9.34 19.67
CA SER A 48 -5.78 -8.73 19.46
C SER A 48 -5.80 -8.15 18.05
N PHE A 49 -6.95 -8.25 17.38
CA PHE A 49 -7.18 -7.62 16.10
C PHE A 49 -8.37 -6.67 16.20
N ASP A 50 -8.11 -5.39 16.05
CA ASP A 50 -9.10 -4.33 16.17
C ASP A 50 -9.33 -3.69 14.80
N LYS A 51 -10.61 -3.56 14.40
CA LYS A 51 -10.97 -2.89 13.13
C LYS A 51 -10.79 -1.38 13.29
N VAL A 52 -9.94 -0.79 12.47
CA VAL A 52 -9.65 0.66 12.49
C VAL A 52 -10.19 1.40 11.27
N GLY A 53 -10.55 0.69 10.22
CA GLY A 53 -11.14 1.27 9.03
C GLY A 53 -12.17 0.37 8.38
N ASP A 54 -13.25 0.97 7.88
CA ASP A 54 -14.30 0.31 7.10
C ASP A 54 -14.42 0.96 5.72
N LYS A 55 -14.88 0.19 4.72
CA LYS A 55 -14.99 0.65 3.32
C LYS A 55 -13.69 1.22 2.74
N CYS A 56 -12.56 0.76 3.24
CA CYS A 56 -11.22 1.15 2.81
C CYS A 56 -10.35 -0.07 2.47
N GLY A 57 -11.00 -1.14 2.04
CA GLY A 57 -10.36 -2.41 1.71
C GLY A 57 -9.31 -2.26 0.60
N LEU A 58 -8.27 -3.09 0.64
CA LEU A 58 -7.15 -3.01 -0.29
C LEU A 58 -7.51 -3.58 -1.66
N ILE A 59 -7.17 -2.85 -2.73
CA ILE A 59 -7.49 -3.24 -4.11
C ILE A 59 -6.63 -4.43 -4.60
N GLY A 60 -5.39 -4.54 -4.15
CA GLY A 60 -4.46 -5.60 -4.54
C GLY A 60 -3.36 -5.83 -3.51
N PRO A 61 -2.70 -6.98 -3.51
CA PRO A 61 -1.78 -7.39 -2.43
C PRO A 61 -0.56 -6.49 -2.28
N ASN A 62 -0.18 -5.78 -3.34
CA ASN A 62 0.98 -4.89 -3.36
C ASN A 62 0.58 -3.40 -3.40
N ALA A 63 -0.70 -3.09 -3.32
CA ALA A 63 -1.22 -1.71 -3.39
C ALA A 63 -1.11 -0.93 -2.07
N ALA A 64 -0.33 -1.42 -1.11
CA ALA A 64 -0.09 -0.77 0.18
C ALA A 64 1.40 -0.73 0.52
N VAL A 65 1.85 0.41 1.03
CA VAL A 65 3.22 0.64 1.47
C VAL A 65 3.24 1.38 2.80
N VAL A 66 4.35 1.27 3.52
CA VAL A 66 4.57 1.94 4.81
C VAL A 66 5.78 2.86 4.69
N LEU A 67 5.59 4.13 5.07
CA LEU A 67 6.66 5.10 5.23
C LEU A 67 6.62 5.61 6.68
N GLY A 68 7.71 5.38 7.41
CA GLY A 68 7.75 5.67 8.84
C GLY A 68 6.69 4.89 9.63
N SER A 69 5.79 5.60 10.30
CA SER A 69 4.67 5.03 11.07
C SER A 69 3.33 5.06 10.34
N THR A 70 3.31 5.50 9.09
CA THR A 70 2.09 5.70 8.31
C THR A 70 2.04 4.72 7.14
N ALA A 71 0.91 4.06 6.99
CA ALA A 71 0.60 3.24 5.84
C ALA A 71 -0.22 4.03 4.82
N TYR A 72 0.08 3.84 3.54
CA TYR A 72 -0.60 4.44 2.41
C TYR A 72 -1.06 3.34 1.46
N TRP A 73 -2.27 3.43 0.93
CA TRP A 73 -2.79 2.41 0.02
C TRP A 73 -3.88 2.91 -0.92
N VAL A 74 -4.14 2.11 -1.94
CA VAL A 74 -5.29 2.27 -2.84
C VAL A 74 -6.38 1.27 -2.43
N SER A 75 -7.59 1.77 -2.22
CA SER A 75 -8.74 0.94 -1.86
C SER A 75 -9.49 0.39 -3.09
N THR A 76 -10.37 -0.57 -2.84
CA THR A 76 -11.17 -1.22 -3.89
C THR A 76 -12.05 -0.26 -4.68
N ASP A 77 -12.42 0.89 -4.10
CA ASP A 77 -13.15 1.98 -4.74
C ASP A 77 -12.24 3.04 -5.39
N ARG A 78 -10.95 2.70 -5.56
CA ARG A 78 -9.93 3.57 -6.21
C ARG A 78 -9.71 4.90 -5.50
N GLN A 79 -9.85 4.89 -4.17
CA GLN A 79 -9.49 6.01 -3.30
C GLN A 79 -8.11 5.78 -2.69
N PHE A 80 -7.41 6.86 -2.40
CA PHE A 80 -6.15 6.82 -1.65
C PHE A 80 -6.45 7.02 -0.16
N HIS A 81 -5.81 6.24 0.69
CA HIS A 81 -5.99 6.31 2.14
C HIS A 81 -4.65 6.33 2.84
N ALA A 82 -4.64 6.92 4.03
CA ALA A 82 -3.53 6.85 4.97
C ALA A 82 -4.02 6.40 6.34
N TYR A 83 -3.15 5.73 7.07
CA TYR A 83 -3.36 5.35 8.47
C TYR A 83 -2.03 5.45 9.23
N THR A 84 -1.99 6.29 10.24
CA THR A 84 -0.90 6.33 11.21
C THR A 84 -1.30 5.53 12.44
N LEU A 85 -0.37 4.74 13.00
CA LEU A 85 -0.64 3.92 14.19
C LEU A 85 -1.25 4.76 15.33
N GLY A 86 -2.39 4.27 15.85
CA GLY A 86 -3.13 4.95 16.93
C GLY A 86 -4.06 6.06 16.47
N GLY A 87 -4.05 6.40 15.19
CA GLY A 87 -4.97 7.38 14.59
C GLY A 87 -6.23 6.75 13.99
N ALA A 88 -6.84 7.48 13.07
CA ALA A 88 -7.95 7.02 12.24
C ALA A 88 -7.49 6.83 10.79
N VAL A 89 -8.18 5.96 10.04
CA VAL A 89 -8.04 5.90 8.59
C VAL A 89 -8.60 7.18 7.99
N THR A 90 -7.80 7.85 7.17
CA THR A 90 -8.19 9.08 6.49
C THR A 90 -8.10 8.93 4.98
N PRO A 91 -9.12 9.32 4.21
CA PRO A 91 -8.99 9.44 2.78
C PRO A 91 -8.05 10.60 2.45
N ILE A 92 -7.20 10.41 1.45
CA ILE A 92 -6.28 11.44 0.96
C ILE A 92 -6.90 12.07 -0.29
N ALA A 93 -7.13 13.39 -0.25
CA ALA A 93 -7.59 14.11 -1.41
C ALA A 93 -6.51 14.09 -2.51
N CYS A 94 -6.90 13.64 -3.70
CA CYS A 94 -6.00 13.59 -4.86
C CYS A 94 -6.66 14.31 -6.03
N PRO A 95 -6.17 15.49 -6.44
CA PRO A 95 -6.76 16.28 -7.52
C PRO A 95 -6.76 15.58 -8.89
N ILE A 96 -5.83 14.63 -9.07
CA ILE A 96 -5.67 13.88 -10.32
C ILE A 96 -6.22 12.44 -10.23
N ARG A 97 -7.00 12.13 -9.18
CA ARG A 97 -7.56 10.80 -8.95
C ARG A 97 -8.50 10.32 -10.06
N GLU A 98 -9.27 11.23 -10.65
CA GLU A 98 -10.22 10.87 -11.72
C GLU A 98 -9.50 10.26 -12.91
N ASP A 99 -8.39 10.84 -13.38
CA ASP A 99 -7.61 10.28 -14.47
C ASP A 99 -7.08 8.86 -14.14
N PHE A 100 -6.60 8.65 -12.90
CA PHE A 100 -6.21 7.34 -12.42
C PHE A 100 -7.40 6.36 -12.37
N ALA A 101 -8.51 6.78 -11.76
CA ALA A 101 -9.65 5.92 -11.52
C ALA A 101 -10.35 5.50 -12.83
N ASP A 102 -10.47 6.42 -13.79
CA ASP A 102 -11.15 6.17 -15.06
C ASP A 102 -10.32 5.31 -16.01
N ASN A 103 -8.99 5.45 -15.92
CA ASN A 103 -8.07 4.75 -16.82
C ASN A 103 -7.39 3.53 -16.21
N LEU A 104 -7.61 3.20 -14.94
CA LEU A 104 -7.15 1.95 -14.38
C LEU A 104 -7.73 0.78 -15.16
N ALA A 105 -6.87 -0.07 -15.74
CA ALA A 105 -7.29 -1.20 -16.56
C ALA A 105 -8.26 -2.10 -15.79
N ALA A 106 -9.39 -2.41 -16.42
CA ALA A 106 -10.48 -3.16 -15.79
C ALA A 106 -9.99 -4.50 -15.25
N SER A 107 -10.38 -4.83 -14.03
CA SER A 107 -10.01 -6.08 -13.32
C SER A 107 -8.49 -6.29 -13.11
N GLN A 108 -7.65 -5.26 -13.28
CA GLN A 108 -6.19 -5.34 -13.08
C GLN A 108 -5.70 -4.58 -11.84
N GLY A 109 -6.59 -4.22 -10.92
CA GLY A 109 -6.22 -3.49 -9.69
C GLY A 109 -5.26 -4.26 -8.77
N ASP A 110 -5.21 -5.57 -8.88
CA ASP A 110 -4.27 -6.44 -8.16
C ASP A 110 -2.81 -6.29 -8.62
N LYS A 111 -2.58 -5.69 -9.79
CA LYS A 111 -1.25 -5.37 -10.31
C LYS A 111 -0.68 -4.06 -9.78
N ILE A 112 -1.46 -3.25 -9.08
CA ILE A 112 -0.96 -2.00 -8.49
C ILE A 112 0.16 -2.32 -7.50
N VAL A 113 1.28 -1.61 -7.65
CA VAL A 113 2.44 -1.72 -6.76
C VAL A 113 2.67 -0.37 -6.09
N ALA A 114 2.53 -0.37 -4.77
CA ALA A 114 2.89 0.78 -3.94
C ALA A 114 4.35 0.68 -3.51
N SER A 115 5.09 1.77 -3.61
CA SER A 115 6.48 1.88 -3.20
C SER A 115 6.74 3.22 -2.52
N THR A 116 7.87 3.33 -1.82
CA THR A 116 8.36 4.58 -1.24
C THR A 116 9.64 5.00 -1.94
N ILE A 117 9.93 6.29 -1.90
CA ILE A 117 11.23 6.87 -2.12
C ILE A 117 11.51 7.72 -0.87
N ALA A 118 12.04 7.06 0.16
CA ALA A 118 12.14 7.65 1.50
C ALA A 118 13.06 8.88 1.53
N GLU A 119 14.08 8.92 0.69
CA GLU A 119 14.99 10.07 0.56
C GLU A 119 14.24 11.36 0.20
N TYR A 120 13.19 11.24 -0.61
CA TYR A 120 12.37 12.38 -1.04
C TYR A 120 11.04 12.50 -0.30
N GLY A 121 10.78 11.61 0.65
CA GLY A 121 9.51 11.59 1.38
C GLY A 121 8.31 11.36 0.47
N GLU A 122 8.40 10.41 -0.46
CA GLU A 122 7.39 10.14 -1.46
C GLU A 122 6.80 8.75 -1.34
N VAL A 123 5.50 8.66 -1.66
CA VAL A 123 4.76 7.43 -1.85
C VAL A 123 4.28 7.36 -3.29
N ARG A 124 4.57 6.26 -3.96
CA ARG A 124 4.29 6.06 -5.37
C ARG A 124 3.43 4.81 -5.58
N PHE A 125 2.50 4.89 -6.52
CA PHE A 125 1.64 3.80 -6.96
C PHE A 125 1.80 3.60 -8.47
N ASP A 126 2.47 2.52 -8.85
CA ASP A 126 2.57 2.08 -10.24
C ASP A 126 1.33 1.27 -10.59
N TYR A 127 0.71 1.54 -11.73
CA TYR A 127 -0.56 0.92 -12.10
C TYR A 127 -0.68 0.63 -13.60
N PRO A 128 -1.49 -0.36 -14.00
CA PRO A 128 -1.80 -0.62 -15.40
C PRO A 128 -2.84 0.37 -15.89
N ASP A 129 -2.48 1.14 -16.91
CA ASP A 129 -3.37 2.08 -17.57
C ASP A 129 -4.00 1.43 -18.81
N SER A 130 -5.32 1.50 -18.92
CA SER A 130 -6.07 0.89 -20.03
C SER A 130 -5.72 1.45 -21.40
N ARG A 131 -5.15 2.64 -21.45
CA ARG A 131 -4.65 3.27 -22.67
C ARG A 131 -3.38 2.62 -23.21
N ASP A 132 -2.61 1.97 -22.33
CA ASP A 132 -1.31 1.38 -22.63
C ASP A 132 -1.31 -0.16 -22.55
N GLY A 133 -2.44 -0.78 -22.20
CA GLY A 133 -2.58 -2.23 -22.08
C GLY A 133 -2.91 -2.71 -20.67
N TYR A 134 -2.37 -3.89 -20.28
CA TYR A 134 -2.74 -4.56 -19.03
C TYR A 134 -1.58 -4.67 -18.02
N GLU A 135 -0.41 -4.13 -18.35
CA GLU A 135 0.75 -4.10 -17.46
C GLU A 135 1.01 -2.69 -16.91
N ASN A 136 1.71 -2.60 -15.78
CA ASN A 136 2.02 -1.31 -15.18
C ASN A 136 2.82 -0.45 -16.15
N SER A 137 2.24 0.67 -16.54
CA SER A 137 2.79 1.60 -17.54
C SER A 137 2.90 3.02 -17.00
N ARG A 138 2.12 3.34 -15.98
CA ARG A 138 2.03 4.67 -15.39
C ARG A 138 2.15 4.63 -13.87
N TYR A 139 2.45 5.77 -13.32
CA TYR A 139 2.44 5.96 -11.87
C TYR A 139 1.73 7.25 -11.45
N ILE A 140 1.27 7.24 -10.21
CA ILE A 140 0.80 8.41 -9.48
C ILE A 140 1.54 8.45 -8.14
N ALA A 141 2.02 9.61 -7.74
CA ALA A 141 2.83 9.77 -6.55
C ALA A 141 2.36 10.95 -5.69
N LEU A 142 2.57 10.81 -4.40
CA LEU A 142 2.27 11.79 -3.36
C LEU A 142 3.56 12.15 -2.63
N ALA A 143 3.90 13.43 -2.61
CA ALA A 143 4.90 13.95 -1.67
C ALA A 143 4.27 14.02 -0.27
N VAL A 144 4.86 13.31 0.71
CA VAL A 144 4.34 13.24 2.08
C VAL A 144 5.19 14.02 3.07
N GLU A 145 6.39 14.41 2.66
CA GLU A 145 7.35 15.20 3.45
C GLU A 145 7.91 16.38 2.64
N GLY A 146 8.57 17.30 3.31
CA GLY A 146 9.21 18.44 2.68
C GLY A 146 8.27 19.61 2.36
N THR A 147 8.75 20.54 1.53
CA THR A 147 8.01 21.76 1.13
C THR A 147 6.80 21.46 0.25
N ASP A 148 6.84 20.35 -0.48
CA ASP A 148 5.82 19.94 -1.43
C ASP A 148 4.84 18.91 -0.84
N ALA A 149 4.87 18.70 0.49
CA ALA A 149 3.99 17.76 1.17
C ALA A 149 2.51 18.01 0.83
N GLY A 150 1.82 16.94 0.42
CA GLY A 150 0.44 16.99 -0.08
C GLY A 150 0.31 17.17 -1.58
N SER A 151 1.41 17.43 -2.30
CA SER A 151 1.40 17.55 -3.76
C SER A 151 1.33 16.18 -4.43
N TRP A 152 0.55 16.11 -5.50
CA TRP A 152 0.40 14.92 -6.32
C TRP A 152 0.98 15.14 -7.72
N TYR A 153 1.62 14.14 -8.26
CA TYR A 153 2.10 14.12 -9.62
C TYR A 153 1.95 12.73 -10.25
N LYS A 154 2.05 12.65 -11.54
CA LYS A 154 1.90 11.42 -12.31
C LYS A 154 2.89 11.40 -13.47
N GLY A 155 3.19 10.22 -13.97
CA GLY A 155 4.06 10.05 -15.11
C GLY A 155 3.90 8.69 -15.76
N GLU A 156 4.64 8.53 -16.84
CA GLU A 156 4.71 7.27 -17.60
C GLU A 156 6.00 6.55 -17.21
N MET A 157 5.86 5.36 -16.64
CA MET A 157 6.98 4.51 -16.29
C MET A 157 6.49 3.09 -16.04
N ALA A 158 7.02 2.15 -16.79
CA ALA A 158 6.66 0.74 -16.65
C ALA A 158 7.47 0.09 -15.50
N ARG A 159 6.84 -0.10 -14.34
CA ARG A 159 7.41 -0.82 -13.19
C ARG A 159 6.39 -1.79 -12.63
N THR A 160 6.80 -3.06 -12.54
CA THR A 160 5.98 -4.15 -11.98
C THR A 160 6.36 -4.50 -10.55
N ALA A 161 7.53 -4.07 -10.12
CA ALA A 161 8.00 -4.13 -8.74
C ALA A 161 9.00 -3.02 -8.50
N MET A 162 9.03 -2.48 -7.28
CA MET A 162 9.98 -1.46 -6.87
C MET A 162 10.33 -1.65 -5.38
N VAL A 163 11.59 -1.41 -5.06
CA VAL A 163 12.12 -1.36 -3.70
C VAL A 163 12.88 -0.06 -3.52
N ASP A 164 12.66 0.63 -2.41
CA ASP A 164 13.26 1.92 -2.11
C ASP A 164 14.78 1.81 -1.92
N ALA A 165 15.20 1.20 -0.83
CA ALA A 165 16.61 0.95 -0.56
C ALA A 165 16.90 -0.54 -0.67
N GLY A 166 17.51 -0.92 -1.77
CA GLY A 166 18.03 -2.27 -1.97
C GLY A 166 19.49 -2.39 -1.49
N PRO A 167 20.21 -3.44 -1.90
CA PRO A 167 21.63 -3.62 -1.57
C PRO A 167 22.53 -2.48 -2.06
N SER A 168 22.06 -1.60 -2.90
CA SER A 168 22.82 -0.55 -3.57
C SER A 168 22.45 0.86 -3.15
N SER A 169 21.83 1.13 -2.06
CA SER A 169 21.47 2.47 -1.58
C SER A 169 20.58 3.33 -2.53
N TYR A 170 20.26 2.85 -3.71
CA TYR A 170 19.40 3.52 -4.68
C TYR A 170 18.11 2.74 -4.87
N PRO A 171 16.96 3.42 -5.09
CA PRO A 171 15.73 2.75 -5.45
C PRO A 171 15.90 1.91 -6.71
N CYS A 172 15.39 0.69 -6.68
CA CYS A 172 15.46 -0.24 -7.81
C CYS A 172 14.06 -0.66 -8.23
N GLY A 173 13.75 -0.54 -9.50
CA GLY A 173 12.51 -1.02 -10.09
C GLY A 173 12.77 -2.03 -11.20
N VAL A 174 11.80 -2.93 -11.41
CA VAL A 174 11.85 -3.95 -12.46
C VAL A 174 10.70 -3.76 -13.42
N THR A 175 10.97 -3.87 -14.71
CA THR A 175 9.94 -3.84 -15.75
C THR A 175 9.26 -5.18 -15.91
N TYR A 176 8.15 -5.22 -16.63
CA TYR A 176 7.46 -6.44 -17.05
C TYR A 176 8.39 -7.43 -17.77
N ALA A 177 9.34 -6.93 -18.56
CA ALA A 177 10.33 -7.77 -19.25
C ALA A 177 11.45 -8.32 -18.33
N GLY A 178 11.38 -8.06 -17.02
CA GLY A 178 12.36 -8.52 -16.05
C GLY A 178 13.66 -7.71 -16.01
N GLN A 179 13.70 -6.54 -16.65
CA GLN A 179 14.88 -5.67 -16.63
C GLN A 179 14.89 -4.81 -15.36
N PRO A 180 15.95 -4.86 -14.54
CA PRO A 180 16.13 -3.96 -13.40
C PRO A 180 16.62 -2.58 -13.86
N PHE A 181 16.15 -1.55 -13.18
CA PHE A 181 16.58 -0.16 -13.35
C PHE A 181 16.83 0.47 -11.99
N TRP A 182 17.92 1.22 -11.90
CA TRP A 182 18.18 2.07 -10.75
C TRP A 182 17.52 3.42 -10.97
N HIS A 183 16.88 3.94 -9.94
CA HIS A 183 16.30 5.27 -9.92
C HIS A 183 17.23 6.19 -9.13
N GLU A 184 17.29 7.45 -9.53
CA GLU A 184 18.03 8.50 -8.80
C GLU A 184 19.54 8.20 -8.62
N LYS A 185 20.18 7.64 -9.64
CA LYS A 185 21.62 7.35 -9.63
C LYS A 185 22.43 8.51 -10.19
#